data_b2952e3c66d885e894f920eca638afe7
#
_entry.id   b2952e3c66d885e894f920eca638afe7
#
_cell.length_a   1.000
_cell.length_b   1.000
_cell.length_c   1.000
_cell.angle_alpha   90.00
_cell.angle_beta   90.00
_cell.angle_gamma   90.00
#
_symmetry.space_group_name_H-M   'P 1'
#
loop_
_entity.id
_entity.type
_entity.pdbx_description
1 polymer ?
#
loop_
_entity_poly.entity_id
_entity_poly.type
_entity_poly.pdbx_seq_one_letter_code
_entity_poly.pdbx_strand_id
1 'polypeptide(L)'
;MAAALWSTISAVLPPDEARFPLRFGVAVDASVEEMLLRCRRQLYARTGPDSPRAAALTAAALTAAQIVTDVSWEQLNTGTWRDVDKEWRRVYAHGCLFKAVALCRGAPGPEGALQALKTCDLGLLMGASILDDVLQRLVGVLQEEVRRAAKEEKEIRTEVPEVQAKKIRLEIPSAPVIKRSNAVPRMHCPSLEHFKTNNLLTKQPIILEGVIDHWPALNDHRWSLEYIRSIAGCRTVPVEVGSRYTDEEWSQRLLTVNQFIDKYISVKEGPVGYLAQHQLFDQIPELKEDIRIPDYCCLGDEDEDSITINAWFGPPGTVLGCKYIRLYSPGDSSKLYPHESPLLHNTSQVEVENPDEALFPEFLDAPFQECVLRPGEVLFIPVQHWHYVRALELSFSVSFWWL
;
A
#
# COMPACT_ATOMS: atom_id res chain seq x y z
N MET A 1 -21.97 -23.22 -6.18
CA MET A 1 -20.94 -22.15 -6.16
C MET A 1 -21.57 -20.76 -6.09
N ALA A 2 -22.25 -20.28 -7.11
CA ALA A 2 -22.83 -18.92 -7.14
C ALA A 2 -23.77 -18.59 -5.97
N ALA A 3 -24.65 -19.51 -5.57
CA ALA A 3 -25.56 -19.32 -4.44
C ALA A 3 -24.84 -19.22 -3.08
N ALA A 4 -23.75 -19.98 -2.89
CA ALA A 4 -22.95 -19.96 -1.66
C ALA A 4 -22.21 -18.62 -1.52
N LEU A 5 -21.53 -18.16 -2.56
CA LEU A 5 -20.84 -16.86 -2.58
C LEU A 5 -21.84 -15.71 -2.33
N TRP A 6 -23.00 -15.74 -2.98
CA TRP A 6 -24.03 -14.72 -2.78
C TRP A 6 -24.56 -14.71 -1.33
N SER A 7 -24.74 -15.87 -0.71
CA SER A 7 -25.14 -15.96 0.70
C SER A 7 -24.15 -15.28 1.61
N THR A 8 -22.84 -15.51 1.38
CA THR A 8 -21.77 -14.89 2.19
C THR A 8 -21.69 -13.38 1.95
N ILE A 9 -21.78 -12.92 0.69
CA ILE A 9 -21.83 -11.50 0.36
C ILE A 9 -23.02 -10.82 1.04
N SER A 10 -24.20 -11.44 0.98
CA SER A 10 -25.43 -10.90 1.59
C SER A 10 -25.33 -10.75 3.11
N ALA A 11 -24.58 -11.62 3.78
CA ALA A 11 -24.36 -11.55 5.23
C ALA A 11 -23.46 -10.36 5.65
N VAL A 12 -22.63 -9.86 4.74
CA VAL A 12 -21.75 -8.70 4.97
C VAL A 12 -22.49 -7.37 4.74
N LEU A 13 -23.51 -7.38 3.89
CA LEU A 13 -24.30 -6.19 3.55
C LEU A 13 -25.33 -5.86 4.65
N PRO A 14 -25.80 -4.60 4.74
CA PRO A 14 -26.95 -4.29 5.59
C PRO A 14 -28.13 -5.22 5.27
N PRO A 15 -28.88 -5.68 6.28
CA PRO A 15 -29.90 -6.74 6.08
C PRO A 15 -31.10 -6.30 5.23
N ASP A 16 -31.33 -5.00 5.15
CA ASP A 16 -32.43 -4.42 4.39
C ASP A 16 -32.12 -2.99 3.93
N GLU A 17 -32.95 -2.47 3.06
CA GLU A 17 -32.83 -1.12 2.48
C GLU A 17 -32.89 -0.01 3.55
N ALA A 18 -33.67 -0.20 4.61
CA ALA A 18 -33.87 0.81 5.67
C ALA A 18 -32.57 0.99 6.51
N ARG A 19 -31.79 -0.08 6.64
CA ARG A 19 -30.50 -0.08 7.34
C ARG A 19 -29.32 0.28 6.46
N PHE A 20 -29.58 0.72 5.23
CA PHE A 20 -28.55 1.17 4.29
C PHE A 20 -28.71 2.69 4.06
N PRO A 21 -28.19 3.56 4.95
CA PRO A 21 -28.32 5.00 4.79
C PRO A 21 -27.49 5.50 3.60
N LEU A 22 -28.13 6.30 2.75
CA LEU A 22 -27.49 7.04 1.66
C LEU A 22 -27.91 8.50 1.81
N ARG A 23 -27.08 9.31 2.40
CA ARG A 23 -27.26 10.75 2.55
C ARG A 23 -25.93 11.43 2.39
N PHE A 24 -25.90 12.45 1.54
CA PHE A 24 -24.69 13.20 1.21
C PHE A 24 -24.91 14.69 1.49
N GLY A 25 -23.81 15.43 1.61
CA GLY A 25 -23.84 16.88 1.76
C GLY A 25 -24.24 17.58 0.46
N VAL A 26 -24.40 18.90 0.54
CA VAL A 26 -24.85 19.76 -0.57
C VAL A 26 -23.88 19.80 -1.78
N ALA A 27 -22.67 19.33 -1.61
CA ALA A 27 -21.67 19.24 -2.67
C ALA A 27 -21.95 18.10 -3.69
N VAL A 28 -22.81 17.15 -3.32
CA VAL A 28 -23.15 16.02 -4.18
C VAL A 28 -24.44 16.31 -4.93
N ASP A 29 -24.37 16.24 -6.27
CA ASP A 29 -25.52 16.47 -7.11
C ASP A 29 -26.64 15.45 -6.85
N ALA A 30 -27.88 15.93 -6.80
CA ALA A 30 -29.07 15.10 -6.53
C ALA A 30 -29.23 13.95 -7.54
N SER A 31 -28.75 14.10 -8.77
CA SER A 31 -28.79 13.04 -9.79
C SER A 31 -27.88 11.88 -9.43
N VAL A 32 -26.72 12.15 -8.83
CA VAL A 32 -25.78 11.13 -8.35
C VAL A 32 -26.36 10.38 -7.16
N GLU A 33 -26.96 11.11 -6.20
CA GLU A 33 -27.66 10.52 -5.07
C GLU A 33 -28.81 9.61 -5.52
N GLU A 34 -29.62 10.05 -6.49
CA GLU A 34 -30.72 9.23 -7.05
C GLU A 34 -30.20 7.96 -7.74
N MET A 35 -29.05 8.03 -8.45
CA MET A 35 -28.42 6.82 -9.01
C MET A 35 -28.02 5.82 -7.91
N LEU A 36 -27.43 6.28 -6.82
CA LEU A 36 -27.09 5.42 -5.68
C LEU A 36 -28.33 4.83 -5.01
N LEU A 37 -29.38 5.63 -4.81
CA LEU A 37 -30.68 5.15 -4.30
C LEU A 37 -31.27 4.09 -5.24
N ARG A 38 -31.15 4.25 -6.54
CA ARG A 38 -31.58 3.25 -7.53
C ARG A 38 -30.75 1.96 -7.39
N CYS A 39 -29.43 2.03 -7.27
CA CYS A 39 -28.58 0.86 -7.04
C CYS A 39 -29.01 0.12 -5.76
N ARG A 40 -29.27 0.86 -4.66
CA ARG A 40 -29.76 0.29 -3.41
C ARG A 40 -31.09 -0.46 -3.59
N ARG A 41 -32.09 0.18 -4.22
CA ARG A 41 -33.40 -0.48 -4.51
C ARG A 41 -33.22 -1.75 -5.35
N GLN A 42 -32.32 -1.76 -6.31
CA GLN A 42 -32.02 -2.93 -7.14
C GLN A 42 -31.30 -4.04 -6.35
N LEU A 43 -30.45 -3.68 -5.41
CA LEU A 43 -29.77 -4.63 -4.52
C LEU A 43 -30.77 -5.44 -3.70
N TYR A 44 -31.82 -4.78 -3.14
CA TYR A 44 -32.82 -5.42 -2.29
C TYR A 44 -34.10 -5.86 -3.03
N ALA A 45 -34.13 -5.72 -4.36
CA ALA A 45 -35.26 -6.18 -5.15
C ALA A 45 -35.43 -7.71 -5.04
N ARG A 46 -36.63 -8.14 -4.66
CA ARG A 46 -36.99 -9.55 -4.59
C ARG A 46 -37.24 -10.11 -6.00
N THR A 47 -36.24 -10.74 -6.55
CA THR A 47 -36.33 -11.41 -7.87
C THR A 47 -35.72 -12.80 -7.75
N GLY A 48 -36.31 -13.79 -8.42
CA GLY A 48 -35.68 -15.10 -8.53
C GLY A 48 -34.29 -14.98 -9.20
N PRO A 49 -33.26 -15.69 -8.72
CA PRO A 49 -31.88 -15.51 -9.19
C PRO A 49 -31.71 -15.70 -10.70
N ASP A 50 -32.45 -16.59 -11.31
CA ASP A 50 -32.31 -16.96 -12.72
C ASP A 50 -33.35 -16.27 -13.64
N SER A 51 -34.04 -15.24 -13.15
CA SER A 51 -35.04 -14.56 -13.95
C SER A 51 -34.41 -13.53 -14.90
N PRO A 52 -34.94 -13.38 -16.15
CA PRO A 52 -34.49 -12.31 -17.04
C PRO A 52 -34.57 -10.90 -16.42
N ARG A 53 -35.52 -10.72 -15.51
CA ARG A 53 -35.68 -9.46 -14.73
C ARG A 53 -34.51 -9.26 -13.78
N ALA A 54 -34.01 -10.31 -13.11
CA ALA A 54 -32.84 -10.21 -12.24
C ALA A 54 -31.59 -9.82 -13.03
N ALA A 55 -31.36 -10.45 -14.19
CA ALA A 55 -30.25 -10.09 -15.09
C ALA A 55 -30.32 -8.63 -15.56
N ALA A 56 -31.49 -8.17 -15.96
CA ALA A 56 -31.70 -6.77 -16.39
C ALA A 56 -31.44 -5.77 -15.24
N LEU A 57 -31.91 -6.07 -14.01
CA LEU A 57 -31.65 -5.24 -12.82
C LEU A 57 -30.18 -5.20 -12.47
N THR A 58 -29.48 -6.33 -12.55
CA THR A 58 -28.03 -6.44 -12.28
C THR A 58 -27.25 -5.60 -13.29
N ALA A 59 -27.56 -5.70 -14.59
CA ALA A 59 -26.92 -4.90 -15.64
C ALA A 59 -27.18 -3.39 -15.44
N ALA A 60 -28.41 -3.03 -15.09
CA ALA A 60 -28.76 -1.63 -14.83
C ALA A 60 -28.05 -1.09 -13.54
N ALA A 61 -27.90 -1.92 -12.49
CA ALA A 61 -27.13 -1.57 -11.30
C ALA A 61 -25.66 -1.38 -11.62
N LEU A 62 -25.08 -2.27 -12.43
CA LEU A 62 -23.68 -2.18 -12.86
C LEU A 62 -23.42 -0.89 -13.63
N THR A 63 -24.29 -0.55 -14.60
CA THR A 63 -24.17 0.69 -15.38
C THR A 63 -24.29 1.92 -14.50
N ALA A 64 -25.29 1.98 -13.60
CA ALA A 64 -25.47 3.11 -12.70
C ALA A 64 -24.28 3.27 -11.73
N ALA A 65 -23.80 2.17 -11.15
CA ALA A 65 -22.65 2.18 -10.28
C ALA A 65 -21.37 2.61 -11.02
N GLN A 66 -21.19 2.19 -12.28
CA GLN A 66 -20.08 2.65 -13.13
C GLN A 66 -20.14 4.17 -13.33
N ILE A 67 -21.28 4.73 -13.70
CA ILE A 67 -21.44 6.18 -13.88
C ILE A 67 -21.09 6.92 -12.57
N VAL A 68 -21.59 6.44 -11.43
CA VAL A 68 -21.28 7.04 -10.13
C VAL A 68 -19.78 7.00 -9.84
N THR A 69 -19.11 5.87 -10.09
CA THR A 69 -17.66 5.77 -9.90
C THR A 69 -16.89 6.69 -10.83
N ASP A 70 -17.30 6.83 -12.09
CA ASP A 70 -16.62 7.69 -13.07
C ASP A 70 -16.78 9.17 -12.69
N VAL A 71 -18.00 9.61 -12.38
CA VAL A 71 -18.26 11.01 -11.96
C VAL A 71 -17.53 11.34 -10.66
N SER A 72 -17.61 10.47 -9.67
CA SER A 72 -16.91 10.73 -8.39
C SER A 72 -15.40 10.67 -8.55
N TRP A 73 -14.86 9.82 -9.41
CA TRP A 73 -13.43 9.81 -9.77
C TRP A 73 -12.99 11.14 -10.39
N GLU A 74 -13.77 11.66 -11.34
CA GLU A 74 -13.50 12.96 -11.95
C GLU A 74 -13.48 14.08 -10.90
N GLN A 75 -14.47 14.12 -10.00
CA GLN A 75 -14.54 15.09 -8.91
C GLN A 75 -13.34 14.99 -7.96
N LEU A 76 -12.89 13.77 -7.64
CA LEU A 76 -11.74 13.53 -6.77
C LEU A 76 -10.40 13.94 -7.39
N ASN A 77 -10.32 14.00 -8.73
CA ASN A 77 -9.09 14.30 -9.48
C ASN A 77 -9.12 15.66 -10.20
N THR A 78 -10.15 16.46 -9.99
CA THR A 78 -10.27 17.80 -10.60
C THR A 78 -9.97 18.87 -9.56
N GLY A 79 -9.07 19.80 -9.89
CA GLY A 79 -8.65 20.87 -9.00
C GLY A 79 -7.55 20.48 -8.02
N THR A 80 -7.36 21.27 -6.97
CA THR A 80 -6.37 20.96 -5.93
C THR A 80 -6.97 20.00 -4.92
N TRP A 81 -6.21 18.99 -4.52
CA TRP A 81 -6.67 17.95 -3.59
C TRP A 81 -7.19 18.50 -2.23
N ARG A 82 -6.77 19.72 -1.85
CA ARG A 82 -7.22 20.40 -0.63
C ARG A 82 -8.64 20.93 -0.72
N ASP A 83 -9.09 21.26 -1.92
CA ASP A 83 -10.38 21.90 -2.19
C ASP A 83 -11.47 20.87 -2.54
N VAL A 84 -11.08 19.60 -2.73
CA VAL A 84 -12.03 18.51 -3.03
C VAL A 84 -12.87 18.21 -1.80
N ASP A 85 -14.21 18.28 -1.95
CA ASP A 85 -15.14 17.93 -0.88
C ASP A 85 -15.02 16.42 -0.54
N LYS A 86 -14.84 16.14 0.76
CA LYS A 86 -14.65 14.78 1.27
C LYS A 86 -15.85 13.86 1.03
N GLU A 87 -17.05 14.43 0.81
CA GLU A 87 -18.24 13.64 0.50
C GLU A 87 -18.10 12.83 -0.80
N TRP A 88 -17.32 13.32 -1.78
CA TRP A 88 -17.04 12.58 -3.00
C TRP A 88 -16.28 11.26 -2.77
N ARG A 89 -15.49 11.18 -1.69
CA ARG A 89 -14.88 9.92 -1.27
C ARG A 89 -15.91 8.89 -0.81
N ARG A 90 -16.96 9.35 -0.09
CA ARG A 90 -18.07 8.49 0.33
C ARG A 90 -18.91 8.04 -0.87
N VAL A 91 -19.18 8.95 -1.81
CA VAL A 91 -19.89 8.64 -3.08
C VAL A 91 -19.11 7.56 -3.85
N TYR A 92 -17.80 7.74 -4.00
CA TYR A 92 -16.94 6.78 -4.69
C TYR A 92 -16.98 5.40 -4.03
N ALA A 93 -16.85 5.34 -2.70
CA ALA A 93 -16.91 4.08 -1.96
C ALA A 93 -18.24 3.35 -2.13
N HIS A 94 -19.39 4.07 -2.09
CA HIS A 94 -20.70 3.48 -2.35
C HIS A 94 -20.84 3.02 -3.81
N GLY A 95 -20.34 3.79 -4.78
CA GLY A 95 -20.28 3.38 -6.18
C GLY A 95 -19.51 2.07 -6.36
N CYS A 96 -18.31 1.97 -5.76
CA CYS A 96 -17.50 0.76 -5.75
C CYS A 96 -18.22 -0.43 -5.09
N LEU A 97 -18.91 -0.21 -3.97
CA LEU A 97 -19.68 -1.27 -3.31
C LEU A 97 -20.78 -1.83 -4.23
N PHE A 98 -21.63 -0.97 -4.81
CA PHE A 98 -22.69 -1.41 -5.70
C PHE A 98 -22.16 -2.07 -6.97
N LYS A 99 -21.06 -1.55 -7.53
CA LYS A 99 -20.39 -2.14 -8.69
C LYS A 99 -19.84 -3.52 -8.39
N ALA A 100 -19.13 -3.70 -7.26
CA ALA A 100 -18.59 -4.99 -6.83
C ALA A 100 -19.69 -6.04 -6.64
N VAL A 101 -20.79 -5.66 -5.97
CA VAL A 101 -21.95 -6.55 -5.77
C VAL A 101 -22.62 -6.92 -7.09
N ALA A 102 -22.76 -5.96 -8.01
CA ALA A 102 -23.34 -6.22 -9.34
C ALA A 102 -22.46 -7.14 -10.19
N LEU A 103 -21.12 -7.00 -10.11
CA LEU A 103 -20.16 -7.90 -10.78
C LEU A 103 -20.32 -9.34 -10.29
N CYS A 104 -20.41 -9.55 -8.97
CA CYS A 104 -20.60 -10.88 -8.40
C CYS A 104 -21.93 -11.54 -8.80
N ARG A 105 -22.97 -10.71 -9.00
CA ARG A 105 -24.29 -11.22 -9.48
C ARG A 105 -24.30 -11.51 -10.97
N GLY A 106 -23.64 -10.66 -11.77
CA GLY A 106 -23.66 -10.74 -13.24
C GLY A 106 -22.68 -11.79 -13.82
N ALA A 107 -21.56 -12.00 -13.13
CA ALA A 107 -20.53 -12.97 -13.50
C ALA A 107 -20.16 -13.81 -12.26
N PRO A 108 -21.01 -14.77 -11.89
CA PRO A 108 -20.74 -15.62 -10.73
C PRO A 108 -19.55 -16.54 -11.02
N GLY A 109 -18.53 -16.48 -10.14
CA GLY A 109 -17.32 -17.30 -10.23
C GLY A 109 -16.05 -16.49 -9.98
N PRO A 110 -14.88 -17.13 -10.16
CA PRO A 110 -13.59 -16.53 -9.80
C PRO A 110 -13.27 -15.23 -10.54
N GLU A 111 -13.62 -15.13 -11.81
CA GLU A 111 -13.37 -13.92 -12.61
C GLU A 111 -14.18 -12.73 -12.11
N GLY A 112 -15.47 -12.91 -11.87
CA GLY A 112 -16.35 -11.87 -11.30
C GLY A 112 -15.91 -11.47 -9.88
N ALA A 113 -15.51 -12.46 -9.06
CA ALA A 113 -14.95 -12.20 -7.73
C ALA A 113 -13.64 -11.38 -7.79
N LEU A 114 -12.75 -11.68 -8.75
CA LEU A 114 -11.50 -10.93 -8.93
C LEU A 114 -11.76 -9.48 -9.38
N GLN A 115 -12.69 -9.27 -10.31
CA GLN A 115 -13.07 -7.92 -10.74
C GLN A 115 -13.76 -7.13 -9.62
N ALA A 116 -14.61 -7.78 -8.85
CA ALA A 116 -15.26 -7.19 -7.67
C ALA A 116 -14.22 -6.84 -6.59
N LEU A 117 -13.26 -7.71 -6.33
CA LEU A 117 -12.16 -7.48 -5.39
C LEU A 117 -11.33 -6.24 -5.80
N LYS A 118 -10.94 -6.15 -7.07
CA LYS A 118 -10.27 -4.95 -7.60
C LYS A 118 -11.11 -3.69 -7.39
N THR A 119 -12.41 -3.78 -7.60
CA THR A 119 -13.33 -2.64 -7.41
C THR A 119 -13.41 -2.22 -5.93
N CYS A 120 -13.44 -3.18 -5.00
CA CYS A 120 -13.38 -2.89 -3.57
C CYS A 120 -12.05 -2.25 -3.18
N ASP A 121 -10.92 -2.73 -3.69
CA ASP A 121 -9.61 -2.13 -3.45
C ASP A 121 -9.56 -0.67 -3.91
N LEU A 122 -10.11 -0.35 -5.08
CA LEU A 122 -10.23 1.05 -5.52
C LEU A 122 -11.07 1.90 -4.56
N GLY A 123 -12.17 1.34 -4.04
CA GLY A 123 -13.01 1.99 -3.04
C GLY A 123 -12.29 2.22 -1.71
N LEU A 124 -11.39 1.32 -1.31
CA LEU A 124 -10.54 1.47 -0.12
C LEU A 124 -9.43 2.52 -0.33
N LEU A 125 -8.81 2.53 -1.52
CA LEU A 125 -7.70 3.43 -1.85
C LEU A 125 -8.15 4.89 -1.99
N MET A 126 -9.24 5.14 -2.70
CA MET A 126 -9.68 6.49 -3.08
C MET A 126 -10.92 6.96 -2.32
N GLY A 127 -11.65 6.03 -1.75
CA GLY A 127 -12.91 6.30 -1.04
C GLY A 127 -12.72 6.68 0.42
N ALA A 128 -13.78 6.45 1.17
CA ALA A 128 -13.82 6.59 2.62
C ALA A 128 -14.46 5.34 3.23
N SER A 129 -14.24 5.09 4.51
CA SER A 129 -14.96 4.06 5.25
C SER A 129 -16.47 4.33 5.20
N ILE A 130 -17.24 3.30 4.88
CA ILE A 130 -18.70 3.31 4.81
C ILE A 130 -19.27 2.05 5.47
N LEU A 131 -20.43 2.17 6.12
CA LEU A 131 -21.22 1.05 6.63
C LEU A 131 -20.38 0.05 7.47
N ASP A 132 -19.68 0.55 8.47
CA ASP A 132 -18.80 -0.24 9.33
C ASP A 132 -17.80 -1.08 8.53
N ASP A 133 -17.03 -0.42 7.65
CA ASP A 133 -16.01 -1.01 6.79
C ASP A 133 -16.49 -2.14 5.89
N VAL A 134 -17.69 -1.99 5.32
CA VAL A 134 -18.31 -3.01 4.47
C VAL A 134 -17.43 -3.44 3.29
N LEU A 135 -16.65 -2.51 2.70
CA LEU A 135 -15.73 -2.86 1.60
C LEU A 135 -14.64 -3.80 2.08
N GLN A 136 -14.06 -3.56 3.26
CA GLN A 136 -13.04 -4.43 3.84
C GLN A 136 -13.59 -5.82 4.15
N ARG A 137 -14.81 -5.91 4.72
CA ARG A 137 -15.48 -7.18 4.98
C ARG A 137 -15.80 -7.93 3.69
N LEU A 138 -16.24 -7.21 2.65
CA LEU A 138 -16.52 -7.79 1.33
C LEU A 138 -15.23 -8.31 0.67
N VAL A 139 -14.12 -7.58 0.79
CA VAL A 139 -12.80 -8.04 0.35
C VAL A 139 -12.44 -9.39 0.95
N GLY A 140 -12.63 -9.59 2.26
CA GLY A 140 -12.35 -10.88 2.91
C GLY A 140 -13.11 -12.04 2.27
N VAL A 141 -14.41 -11.84 1.97
CA VAL A 141 -15.25 -12.84 1.29
C VAL A 141 -14.76 -13.14 -0.13
N LEU A 142 -14.44 -12.09 -0.88
CA LEU A 142 -14.01 -12.22 -2.28
C LEU A 142 -12.62 -12.84 -2.40
N GLN A 143 -11.72 -12.47 -1.50
CA GLN A 143 -10.36 -12.99 -1.46
C GLN A 143 -10.33 -14.50 -1.16
N GLU A 144 -11.19 -14.96 -0.25
CA GLU A 144 -11.34 -16.39 0.05
C GLU A 144 -11.89 -17.16 -1.17
N GLU A 145 -12.86 -16.60 -1.88
CA GLU A 145 -13.38 -17.20 -3.11
C GLU A 145 -12.30 -17.32 -4.19
N VAL A 146 -11.50 -16.26 -4.41
CA VAL A 146 -10.39 -16.27 -5.37
C VAL A 146 -9.32 -17.29 -4.97
N ARG A 147 -8.97 -17.36 -3.67
CA ARG A 147 -7.99 -18.33 -3.17
C ARG A 147 -8.47 -19.77 -3.34
N ARG A 148 -9.75 -20.04 -3.05
CA ARG A 148 -10.35 -21.36 -3.21
C ARG A 148 -10.31 -21.81 -4.66
N ALA A 149 -10.69 -20.94 -5.59
CA ALA A 149 -10.66 -21.25 -7.01
C ALA A 149 -9.24 -21.53 -7.53
N ALA A 150 -8.24 -20.73 -7.07
CA ALA A 150 -6.84 -20.96 -7.42
C ALA A 150 -6.30 -22.29 -6.87
N LYS A 151 -6.76 -22.73 -5.71
CA LYS A 151 -6.43 -24.05 -5.16
C LYS A 151 -7.01 -25.19 -6.00
N GLU A 152 -8.29 -25.10 -6.33
CA GLU A 152 -8.98 -26.11 -7.17
C GLU A 152 -8.31 -26.21 -8.56
N GLU A 153 -7.92 -25.09 -9.17
CA GLU A 153 -7.19 -25.07 -10.44
C GLU A 153 -5.81 -25.73 -10.33
N LYS A 154 -5.11 -25.51 -9.22
CA LYS A 154 -3.79 -26.08 -8.95
C LYS A 154 -3.86 -27.60 -8.76
N GLU A 155 -4.87 -28.09 -8.05
CA GLU A 155 -5.13 -29.51 -7.86
C GLU A 155 -5.45 -30.25 -9.16
N ILE A 156 -6.15 -29.61 -10.08
CA ILE A 156 -6.44 -30.13 -11.42
C ILE A 156 -5.20 -30.18 -12.31
N ARG A 157 -4.24 -29.23 -12.11
CA ARG A 157 -3.01 -29.10 -12.91
C ARG A 157 -1.83 -29.98 -12.46
N THR A 158 -1.94 -30.74 -11.40
CA THR A 158 -0.82 -31.54 -10.81
C THR A 158 -0.29 -32.67 -11.68
N GLU A 159 -0.69 -32.80 -12.94
CA GLU A 159 -0.10 -33.76 -13.92
C GLU A 159 1.01 -33.16 -14.82
N VAL A 160 1.37 -31.86 -14.66
CA VAL A 160 2.47 -31.28 -15.42
C VAL A 160 3.65 -30.98 -14.49
N PRO A 161 4.87 -31.50 -14.78
CA PRO A 161 6.03 -31.27 -13.94
C PRO A 161 6.30 -29.78 -13.79
N GLU A 162 6.39 -29.30 -12.55
CA GLU A 162 6.81 -27.96 -12.22
C GLU A 162 8.17 -27.67 -12.88
N VAL A 163 8.21 -26.76 -13.83
CA VAL A 163 9.46 -26.18 -14.31
C VAL A 163 10.05 -25.40 -13.14
N GLN A 164 11.06 -25.99 -12.51
CA GLN A 164 11.81 -25.34 -11.42
C GLN A 164 12.17 -23.95 -11.85
N ALA A 165 11.61 -22.94 -11.19
CA ALA A 165 11.98 -21.55 -11.37
C ALA A 165 13.49 -21.45 -11.08
N LYS A 166 14.28 -21.21 -12.13
CA LYS A 166 15.73 -20.98 -12.00
C LYS A 166 15.93 -19.85 -11.01
N LYS A 167 16.62 -20.14 -9.89
CA LYS A 167 17.12 -19.12 -8.95
C LYS A 167 17.99 -18.14 -9.75
N ILE A 168 17.42 -16.97 -10.01
CA ILE A 168 18.11 -15.90 -10.72
C ILE A 168 19.05 -15.26 -9.70
N ARG A 169 20.36 -15.49 -9.83
CA ARG A 169 21.39 -14.68 -9.15
C ARG A 169 21.48 -13.35 -9.89
N LEU A 170 20.88 -12.30 -9.34
CA LEU A 170 21.19 -10.93 -9.72
C LEU A 170 22.57 -10.57 -9.15
N GLU A 171 23.39 -9.85 -9.91
CA GLU A 171 24.59 -9.24 -9.36
C GLU A 171 24.15 -8.18 -8.36
N ILE A 172 24.41 -8.44 -7.08
CA ILE A 172 24.09 -7.52 -5.97
C ILE A 172 25.12 -6.39 -6.06
N PRO A 173 24.69 -5.11 -6.17
CA PRO A 173 25.61 -4.00 -5.98
C PRO A 173 26.26 -4.16 -4.60
N SER A 174 27.60 -4.18 -4.56
CA SER A 174 28.30 -4.36 -3.30
C SER A 174 27.88 -3.30 -2.28
N ALA A 175 27.58 -3.74 -1.06
CA ALA A 175 27.32 -2.80 0.02
C ALA A 175 28.51 -1.85 0.18
N PRO A 176 28.31 -0.53 0.28
CA PRO A 176 29.43 0.40 0.46
C PRO A 176 30.14 0.10 1.79
N VAL A 177 31.44 0.35 1.82
CA VAL A 177 32.22 0.22 3.04
C VAL A 177 31.94 1.43 3.93
N ILE A 178 31.23 1.20 5.04
CA ILE A 178 30.88 2.25 6.00
C ILE A 178 32.13 2.69 6.78
N LYS A 179 32.45 3.97 6.71
CA LYS A 179 33.54 4.55 7.54
C LYS A 179 33.06 4.62 9.00
N ARG A 180 33.88 4.16 9.93
CA ARG A 180 33.56 4.16 11.37
C ARG A 180 33.16 5.54 11.91
N SER A 181 33.77 6.60 11.37
CA SER A 181 33.45 7.99 11.75
C SER A 181 32.03 8.42 11.38
N ASN A 182 31.45 7.80 10.36
CA ASN A 182 30.15 8.18 9.81
C ASN A 182 29.06 7.14 10.15
N ALA A 183 29.45 6.05 10.81
CA ALA A 183 28.52 4.97 11.10
C ALA A 183 27.42 5.40 12.08
N VAL A 184 26.17 5.15 11.75
CA VAL A 184 25.05 5.27 12.70
C VAL A 184 25.29 4.28 13.84
N PRO A 185 25.20 4.73 15.13
CA PRO A 185 25.34 3.86 16.30
C PRO A 185 24.32 2.73 16.31
N ARG A 186 24.69 1.60 16.92
CA ARG A 186 23.83 0.43 17.11
C ARG A 186 23.67 0.12 18.58
N MET A 187 22.46 -0.25 19.00
CA MET A 187 22.21 -0.67 20.39
C MET A 187 21.14 -1.76 20.42
N HIS A 188 21.41 -2.78 21.21
CA HIS A 188 20.48 -3.89 21.42
C HIS A 188 19.49 -3.55 22.55
N CYS A 189 18.20 -3.51 22.22
CA CYS A 189 17.08 -3.29 23.16
C CYS A 189 17.36 -2.20 24.22
N PRO A 190 17.72 -0.95 23.83
CA PRO A 190 17.89 0.10 24.83
C PRO A 190 16.58 0.34 25.59
N SER A 191 16.67 0.77 26.86
CA SER A 191 15.48 1.18 27.60
C SER A 191 14.81 2.39 26.95
N LEU A 192 13.49 2.53 27.12
CA LEU A 192 12.75 3.69 26.61
C LEU A 192 13.32 5.01 27.13
N GLU A 193 13.72 5.05 28.40
CA GLU A 193 14.36 6.23 29.01
C GLU A 193 15.69 6.56 28.33
N HIS A 194 16.53 5.54 28.08
CA HIS A 194 17.80 5.73 27.38
C HIS A 194 17.56 6.29 25.97
N PHE A 195 16.67 5.67 25.22
CA PHE A 195 16.34 6.12 23.86
C PHE A 195 15.76 7.55 23.87
N LYS A 196 14.82 7.84 24.77
CA LYS A 196 14.23 9.19 24.93
C LYS A 196 15.32 10.24 25.16
N THR A 197 16.19 9.98 26.13
CA THR A 197 17.20 10.96 26.59
C THR A 197 18.32 11.14 25.58
N ASN A 198 18.83 10.05 24.97
CA ASN A 198 20.04 10.10 24.17
C ASN A 198 19.80 10.15 22.66
N ASN A 199 18.59 9.83 22.19
CA ASN A 199 18.28 9.79 20.77
C ASN A 199 17.11 10.70 20.40
N LEU A 200 15.94 10.53 21.04
CA LEU A 200 14.74 11.29 20.67
C LEU A 200 14.94 12.80 20.97
N LEU A 201 15.25 13.17 22.20
CA LEU A 201 15.41 14.56 22.61
C LEU A 201 16.65 15.22 22.00
N THR A 202 17.72 14.47 21.77
CA THR A 202 18.96 14.96 21.16
C THR A 202 18.93 14.92 19.63
N LYS A 203 17.87 14.37 19.04
CA LYS A 203 17.73 14.16 17.60
C LYS A 203 18.92 13.41 16.99
N GLN A 204 19.38 12.34 17.68
CA GLN A 204 20.48 11.51 17.19
C GLN A 204 19.95 10.21 16.62
N PRO A 205 20.24 9.88 15.35
CA PRO A 205 19.82 8.60 14.76
C PRO A 205 20.52 7.42 15.44
N ILE A 206 19.82 6.29 15.48
CA ILE A 206 20.31 5.04 16.06
C ILE A 206 19.68 3.84 15.34
N ILE A 207 20.43 2.76 15.24
CA ILE A 207 19.88 1.46 14.86
C ILE A 207 19.58 0.68 16.14
N LEU A 208 18.32 0.23 16.24
CA LEU A 208 17.83 -0.61 17.33
C LEU A 208 17.84 -2.05 16.87
N GLU A 209 18.52 -2.91 17.62
CA GLU A 209 18.62 -4.34 17.37
C GLU A 209 17.79 -5.11 18.42
N GLY A 210 17.18 -6.23 18.02
CA GLY A 210 16.41 -7.12 18.91
C GLY A 210 14.99 -6.65 19.22
N VAL A 211 14.59 -5.44 18.84
CA VAL A 211 13.30 -4.84 19.25
C VAL A 211 12.09 -5.39 18.52
N ILE A 212 12.30 -6.00 17.35
CA ILE A 212 11.23 -6.58 16.52
C ILE A 212 11.40 -8.08 16.27
N ASP A 213 12.31 -8.75 16.98
CA ASP A 213 12.59 -10.18 16.79
C ASP A 213 11.35 -11.07 17.01
N HIS A 214 10.39 -10.57 17.81
CA HIS A 214 9.12 -11.25 18.08
C HIS A 214 8.06 -11.13 17.00
N TRP A 215 8.30 -10.34 15.94
CA TRP A 215 7.32 -10.18 14.89
C TRP A 215 7.06 -11.48 14.13
N PRO A 216 5.79 -11.87 13.89
CA PRO A 216 5.47 -13.00 13.01
C PRO A 216 6.13 -12.91 11.63
N ALA A 217 6.24 -11.69 11.08
CA ALA A 217 6.91 -11.39 9.81
C ALA A 217 8.36 -11.89 9.72
N LEU A 218 9.04 -12.09 10.86
CA LEU A 218 10.41 -12.60 10.95
C LEU A 218 10.48 -14.07 11.35
N ASN A 219 9.37 -14.65 11.83
CA ASN A 219 9.26 -15.98 12.41
C ASN A 219 8.24 -16.86 11.68
N ASP A 220 7.10 -17.12 12.32
CA ASP A 220 6.09 -18.10 11.88
C ASP A 220 5.44 -17.72 10.53
N HIS A 221 5.27 -16.43 10.29
CA HIS A 221 4.75 -15.86 9.04
C HIS A 221 5.84 -15.19 8.24
N ARG A 222 7.04 -15.74 8.26
CA ARG A 222 8.20 -15.11 7.63
C ARG A 222 7.88 -14.60 6.23
N TRP A 223 8.02 -13.29 6.04
CA TRP A 223 7.72 -12.66 4.77
C TRP A 223 8.68 -13.13 3.68
N SER A 224 8.13 -13.85 2.73
CA SER A 224 8.76 -14.27 1.48
C SER A 224 7.89 -13.82 0.31
N LEU A 225 8.39 -13.89 -0.93
CA LEU A 225 7.56 -13.61 -2.10
C LEU A 225 6.34 -14.55 -2.17
N GLU A 226 6.53 -15.82 -1.82
CA GLU A 226 5.46 -16.81 -1.78
C GLU A 226 4.41 -16.47 -0.73
N TYR A 227 4.83 -16.06 0.47
CA TYR A 227 3.92 -15.64 1.52
C TYR A 227 3.14 -14.38 1.11
N ILE A 228 3.83 -13.35 0.65
CA ILE A 228 3.19 -12.09 0.19
C ILE A 228 2.21 -12.37 -0.96
N ARG A 229 2.56 -13.24 -1.92
CA ARG A 229 1.63 -13.68 -2.97
C ARG A 229 0.40 -14.39 -2.42
N SER A 230 0.58 -15.26 -1.44
CA SER A 230 -0.53 -16.02 -0.85
C SER A 230 -1.51 -15.14 -0.08
N ILE A 231 -1.01 -14.11 0.62
CA ILE A 231 -1.81 -13.21 1.44
C ILE A 231 -2.38 -12.05 0.61
N ALA A 232 -1.56 -11.42 -0.20
CA ALA A 232 -1.87 -10.15 -0.87
C ALA A 232 -1.92 -10.24 -2.39
N GLY A 233 -1.61 -11.36 -3.01
CA GLY A 233 -1.35 -11.48 -4.45
C GLY A 233 -2.44 -10.95 -5.37
N CYS A 234 -3.71 -11.10 -5.01
CA CYS A 234 -4.86 -10.61 -5.76
C CYS A 234 -5.29 -9.17 -5.39
N ARG A 235 -4.67 -8.56 -4.35
CA ARG A 235 -4.99 -7.20 -3.90
C ARG A 235 -4.37 -6.15 -4.83
N THR A 236 -5.13 -5.10 -5.11
CA THR A 236 -4.69 -4.00 -5.99
C THR A 236 -4.03 -2.90 -5.18
N VAL A 237 -2.82 -2.55 -5.55
CA VAL A 237 -1.98 -1.56 -4.87
C VAL A 237 -1.43 -0.51 -5.84
N PRO A 238 -1.12 0.71 -5.38
CA PRO A 238 -0.44 1.71 -6.19
C PRO A 238 1.05 1.34 -6.31
N VAL A 239 1.57 1.37 -7.53
CA VAL A 239 2.96 1.10 -7.86
C VAL A 239 3.51 2.28 -8.63
N GLU A 240 4.59 2.86 -8.16
CA GLU A 240 5.36 3.87 -8.87
C GLU A 240 6.23 3.18 -9.91
N VAL A 241 6.24 3.71 -11.13
CA VAL A 241 7.01 3.18 -12.26
C VAL A 241 7.90 4.28 -12.82
N GLY A 242 9.20 4.05 -12.82
CA GLY A 242 10.24 5.01 -13.19
C GLY A 242 11.44 4.90 -12.25
N SER A 243 12.57 5.48 -12.64
CA SER A 243 13.79 5.44 -11.83
C SER A 243 13.72 6.41 -10.66
N ARG A 244 13.09 7.56 -10.86
CA ARG A 244 12.95 8.63 -9.85
C ARG A 244 11.60 9.32 -10.03
N TYR A 245 11.00 9.76 -8.93
CA TYR A 245 9.73 10.53 -8.97
C TYR A 245 9.92 11.96 -9.53
N THR A 246 11.15 12.39 -9.75
CA THR A 246 11.51 13.64 -10.43
C THR A 246 11.62 13.50 -11.95
N ASP A 247 11.60 12.28 -12.49
CA ASP A 247 11.74 12.02 -13.91
C ASP A 247 10.42 12.24 -14.64
N GLU A 248 10.46 12.79 -15.87
CA GLU A 248 9.27 13.01 -16.71
C GLU A 248 8.50 11.72 -17.04
N GLU A 249 9.20 10.59 -17.07
CA GLU A 249 8.62 9.26 -17.35
C GLU A 249 8.01 8.59 -16.11
N TRP A 250 8.11 9.22 -14.92
CA TRP A 250 7.53 8.67 -13.72
C TRP A 250 6.00 8.63 -13.81
N SER A 251 5.42 7.52 -13.40
CA SER A 251 3.98 7.32 -13.39
C SER A 251 3.56 6.41 -12.23
N GLN A 252 2.34 6.60 -11.75
CA GLN A 252 1.73 5.69 -10.79
C GLN A 252 0.74 4.76 -11.50
N ARG A 253 0.80 3.46 -11.19
CA ARG A 253 -0.08 2.43 -11.76
C ARG A 253 -0.74 1.61 -10.67
N LEU A 254 -1.99 1.24 -10.89
CA LEU A 254 -2.74 0.33 -10.03
C LEU A 254 -2.59 -1.09 -10.58
N LEU A 255 -1.90 -1.95 -9.83
CA LEU A 255 -1.59 -3.32 -10.20
C LEU A 255 -1.96 -4.27 -9.05
N THR A 256 -2.28 -5.52 -9.36
CA THR A 256 -2.30 -6.52 -8.29
C THR A 256 -0.87 -6.78 -7.80
N VAL A 257 -0.74 -7.18 -6.53
CA VAL A 257 0.58 -7.54 -5.98
C VAL A 257 1.25 -8.63 -6.81
N ASN A 258 0.48 -9.62 -7.33
CA ASN A 258 1.02 -10.61 -8.24
C ASN A 258 1.57 -10.00 -9.52
N GLN A 259 0.81 -9.11 -10.18
CA GLN A 259 1.27 -8.41 -11.39
C GLN A 259 2.51 -7.56 -11.12
N PHE A 260 2.56 -6.89 -9.97
CA PHE A 260 3.72 -6.12 -9.56
C PHE A 260 4.96 -7.02 -9.39
N ILE A 261 4.83 -8.13 -8.67
CA ILE A 261 5.93 -9.08 -8.47
C ILE A 261 6.38 -9.67 -9.80
N ASP A 262 5.44 -10.12 -10.65
CA ASP A 262 5.78 -10.75 -11.93
C ASP A 262 6.48 -9.78 -12.89
N LYS A 263 6.01 -8.54 -12.94
CA LYS A 263 6.47 -7.57 -13.93
C LYS A 263 7.74 -6.81 -13.51
N TYR A 264 7.92 -6.55 -12.21
CA TYR A 264 8.96 -5.66 -11.74
C TYR A 264 9.95 -6.30 -10.75
N ILE A 265 9.54 -7.37 -10.07
CA ILE A 265 10.41 -8.04 -9.09
C ILE A 265 11.09 -9.28 -9.70
N SER A 266 10.34 -10.06 -10.47
CA SER A 266 10.85 -11.33 -11.04
C SER A 266 11.62 -11.14 -12.36
N VAL A 267 11.67 -9.94 -12.93
CA VAL A 267 12.34 -9.63 -14.22
C VAL A 267 13.65 -8.92 -13.97
N LYS A 268 14.70 -9.31 -14.73
CA LYS A 268 16.05 -8.75 -14.58
C LYS A 268 16.26 -7.41 -15.28
N GLU A 269 15.54 -7.15 -16.35
CA GLU A 269 15.69 -5.98 -17.20
C GLU A 269 14.32 -5.35 -17.46
N GLY A 270 14.23 -4.05 -17.39
CA GLY A 270 12.98 -3.33 -17.63
C GLY A 270 12.82 -2.11 -16.71
N PRO A 271 11.69 -1.43 -16.81
CA PRO A 271 11.40 -0.29 -15.94
C PRO A 271 11.33 -0.73 -14.47
N VAL A 272 11.81 0.13 -13.60
CA VAL A 272 11.74 -0.09 -12.15
C VAL A 272 10.32 0.17 -11.68
N GLY A 273 9.77 -0.75 -10.88
CA GLY A 273 8.49 -0.57 -10.21
C GLY A 273 8.69 -0.60 -8.69
N TYR A 274 8.05 0.30 -7.95
CA TYR A 274 8.19 0.42 -6.51
C TYR A 274 6.84 0.69 -5.83
N LEU A 275 6.45 -0.16 -4.89
CA LEU A 275 5.37 0.15 -3.99
C LEU A 275 5.98 1.03 -2.89
N ALA A 276 5.71 2.34 -2.97
CA ALA A 276 6.32 3.34 -2.12
C ALA A 276 5.27 4.01 -1.23
N GLN A 277 5.60 4.24 0.02
CA GLN A 277 4.84 5.06 0.98
C GLN A 277 3.32 4.78 0.98
N HIS A 278 2.95 3.50 0.97
CA HIS A 278 1.55 3.09 0.95
C HIS A 278 1.12 2.50 2.30
N GLN A 279 -0.05 2.92 2.79
CA GLN A 279 -0.69 2.39 4.01
C GLN A 279 -1.26 0.98 3.76
N LEU A 280 -0.40 0.07 3.35
CA LEU A 280 -0.75 -1.30 2.96
C LEU A 280 -1.40 -2.09 4.09
N PHE A 281 -1.01 -1.81 5.32
CA PHE A 281 -1.46 -2.51 6.53
C PHE A 281 -2.91 -2.17 6.90
N ASP A 282 -3.40 -1.00 6.52
CA ASP A 282 -4.81 -0.63 6.67
C ASP A 282 -5.66 -1.26 5.55
N GLN A 283 -5.06 -1.43 4.36
CA GLN A 283 -5.70 -2.08 3.24
C GLN A 283 -5.73 -3.61 3.38
N ILE A 284 -4.67 -4.22 3.92
CA ILE A 284 -4.48 -5.69 4.06
C ILE A 284 -4.20 -6.03 5.53
N PRO A 285 -5.26 -6.18 6.36
CA PRO A 285 -5.11 -6.43 7.79
C PRO A 285 -4.30 -7.68 8.13
N GLU A 286 -4.33 -8.71 7.26
CA GLU A 286 -3.56 -9.93 7.46
C GLU A 286 -2.05 -9.67 7.53
N LEU A 287 -1.54 -8.68 6.77
CA LEU A 287 -0.14 -8.25 6.88
C LEU A 287 0.11 -7.38 8.12
N LYS A 288 -0.92 -6.68 8.62
CA LYS A 288 -0.83 -5.91 9.86
C LYS A 288 -0.65 -6.84 11.08
N GLU A 289 -1.28 -8.02 11.04
CA GLU A 289 -1.13 -9.03 12.10
C GLU A 289 0.29 -9.59 12.22
N ASP A 290 1.11 -9.45 11.18
CA ASP A 290 2.49 -9.93 11.14
C ASP A 290 3.50 -8.98 11.77
N ILE A 291 3.09 -7.75 12.08
CA ILE A 291 3.93 -6.69 12.66
C ILE A 291 3.32 -6.17 13.97
N ARG A 292 4.13 -5.46 14.74
CA ARG A 292 3.69 -4.71 15.93
C ARG A 292 4.33 -3.35 15.91
N ILE A 293 3.64 -2.34 16.43
CA ILE A 293 4.23 -1.01 16.62
C ILE A 293 5.33 -1.14 17.68
N PRO A 294 6.57 -0.73 17.38
CA PRO A 294 7.63 -0.74 18.41
C PRO A 294 7.30 0.21 19.56
N ASP A 295 7.53 -0.21 20.80
CA ASP A 295 7.24 0.57 22.01
C ASP A 295 7.89 1.97 21.98
N TYR A 296 8.97 2.13 21.26
CA TYR A 296 9.67 3.42 21.09
C TYR A 296 8.80 4.48 20.40
N CYS A 297 7.85 4.07 19.57
CA CYS A 297 6.90 4.98 18.90
C CYS A 297 5.88 5.57 19.90
N CYS A 298 5.67 4.95 21.06
CA CYS A 298 4.77 5.45 22.10
C CYS A 298 5.38 6.60 22.94
N LEU A 299 6.60 7.03 22.64
CA LEU A 299 7.26 8.16 23.31
C LEU A 299 6.92 9.52 22.69
N GLY A 300 6.14 9.56 21.63
CA GLY A 300 5.57 10.78 21.05
C GLY A 300 4.46 11.37 21.92
N ASP A 301 4.01 12.55 21.55
CA ASP A 301 2.95 13.29 22.26
C ASP A 301 1.54 12.90 21.78
N GLU A 302 1.44 12.04 20.76
CA GLU A 302 0.18 11.62 20.15
C GLU A 302 -0.22 10.19 20.55
N ASP A 303 -1.51 9.88 20.41
CA ASP A 303 -2.05 8.54 20.64
C ASP A 303 -1.54 7.52 19.61
N GLU A 304 -1.48 6.25 19.97
CA GLU A 304 -1.04 5.14 19.11
C GLU A 304 -1.81 5.09 17.78
N ASP A 305 -3.07 5.46 17.78
CA ASP A 305 -3.93 5.52 16.58
C ASP A 305 -3.50 6.59 15.56
N SER A 306 -2.67 7.55 15.95
CA SER A 306 -2.12 8.58 15.07
C SER A 306 -0.87 8.13 14.31
N ILE A 307 -0.26 6.99 14.68
CA ILE A 307 0.94 6.45 14.05
C ILE A 307 0.62 5.98 12.63
N THR A 308 1.20 6.66 11.64
CA THR A 308 1.05 6.24 10.25
C THR A 308 2.04 5.12 9.91
N ILE A 309 1.51 3.99 9.44
CA ILE A 309 2.31 2.81 9.08
C ILE A 309 2.35 2.66 7.57
N ASN A 310 3.52 2.83 6.96
CA ASN A 310 3.70 2.71 5.52
C ASN A 310 4.54 1.50 5.15
N ALA A 311 4.18 0.88 4.02
CA ALA A 311 4.94 -0.17 3.38
C ALA A 311 5.80 0.39 2.24
N TRP A 312 6.99 -0.21 2.07
CA TRP A 312 7.94 0.07 1.00
C TRP A 312 8.42 -1.26 0.45
N PHE A 313 7.99 -1.63 -0.76
CA PHE A 313 8.30 -2.91 -1.35
C PHE A 313 8.81 -2.77 -2.80
N GLY A 314 9.98 -3.26 -3.06
CA GLY A 314 10.65 -3.22 -4.38
C GLY A 314 12.10 -2.78 -4.30
N PRO A 315 12.66 -2.36 -5.44
CA PRO A 315 13.37 -3.20 -6.39
C PRO A 315 14.83 -3.45 -5.99
N PRO A 316 15.69 -3.93 -6.90
CA PRO A 316 15.88 -5.30 -7.28
C PRO A 316 17.09 -5.95 -6.59
N GLY A 317 17.05 -7.25 -6.44
CA GLY A 317 18.11 -8.12 -5.96
C GLY A 317 17.56 -9.10 -4.93
N THR A 318 17.64 -10.33 -5.09
CA THR A 318 16.96 -11.44 -4.42
C THR A 318 17.11 -11.47 -2.89
N VAL A 319 15.97 -11.73 -2.18
CA VAL A 319 15.80 -12.13 -0.77
C VAL A 319 15.94 -11.03 0.26
N LEU A 320 14.91 -10.90 1.13
CA LEU A 320 14.74 -10.07 2.36
C LEU A 320 15.96 -9.20 2.71
N GLY A 321 15.93 -7.93 2.28
CA GLY A 321 17.14 -7.29 1.90
C GLY A 321 17.63 -6.15 2.76
N CYS A 322 18.89 -5.86 2.55
CA CYS A 322 19.60 -4.74 3.15
C CYS A 322 19.30 -3.44 2.41
N LYS A 323 19.24 -2.34 3.15
CA LYS A 323 19.18 -0.98 2.59
C LYS A 323 20.39 -0.17 3.02
N TYR A 324 21.04 0.51 2.07
CA TYR A 324 22.03 1.53 2.37
C TYR A 324 21.31 2.86 2.61
N ILE A 325 21.67 3.54 3.68
CA ILE A 325 21.01 4.78 4.11
C ILE A 325 22.08 5.80 4.47
N ARG A 326 21.91 7.04 3.99
CA ARG A 326 22.64 8.23 4.48
C ARG A 326 21.65 9.19 5.14
N LEU A 327 22.10 9.81 6.23
CA LEU A 327 21.33 10.77 7.01
C LEU A 327 22.11 12.07 7.13
N TYR A 328 21.41 13.20 6.90
CA TYR A 328 21.99 14.52 7.05
C TYR A 328 21.16 15.35 8.01
N SER A 329 21.83 16.19 8.78
CA SER A 329 21.18 17.10 9.72
C SER A 329 20.35 18.16 8.98
N PRO A 330 19.18 18.56 9.52
CA PRO A 330 18.43 19.69 8.98
C PRO A 330 19.22 21.00 9.00
N GLY A 331 20.25 21.13 9.84
CA GLY A 331 21.15 22.27 9.87
C GLY A 331 22.01 22.45 8.62
N ASP A 332 22.18 21.39 7.84
CA ASP A 332 22.97 21.40 6.59
C ASP A 332 22.11 21.50 5.33
N SER A 333 20.80 21.83 5.46
CA SER A 333 19.84 21.85 4.34
C SER A 333 20.30 22.68 3.14
N SER A 334 20.98 23.82 3.36
CA SER A 334 21.50 24.65 2.26
C SER A 334 22.52 23.93 1.39
N LYS A 335 23.36 23.08 2.00
CA LYS A 335 24.37 22.28 1.30
C LYS A 335 23.80 21.09 0.54
N LEU A 336 22.52 20.74 0.80
CA LEU A 336 21.82 19.64 0.16
C LEU A 336 21.04 20.07 -1.09
N TYR A 337 21.07 21.34 -1.44
CA TYR A 337 20.44 21.89 -2.65
C TYR A 337 19.01 21.42 -2.87
N PRO A 338 18.05 21.76 -1.97
CA PRO A 338 16.64 21.39 -2.15
C PRO A 338 16.07 22.01 -3.43
N HIS A 339 15.06 21.36 -4.02
CA HIS A 339 14.31 21.94 -5.11
C HIS A 339 13.52 23.18 -4.65
N GLU A 340 13.42 24.20 -5.50
CA GLU A 340 12.64 25.43 -5.23
C GLU A 340 11.11 25.21 -5.33
N SER A 341 10.69 24.11 -5.98
CA SER A 341 9.27 23.78 -6.15
C SER A 341 8.59 23.50 -4.80
N PRO A 342 7.39 24.07 -4.55
CA PRO A 342 6.62 23.77 -3.34
C PRO A 342 6.30 22.29 -3.13
N LEU A 343 6.29 21.49 -4.21
CA LEU A 343 6.04 20.04 -4.16
C LEU A 343 7.30 19.23 -3.84
N LEU A 344 8.49 19.77 -4.17
CA LEU A 344 9.78 19.08 -4.05
C LEU A 344 10.75 19.75 -3.08
N HIS A 345 10.30 20.72 -2.28
CA HIS A 345 11.14 21.50 -1.35
C HIS A 345 11.86 20.64 -0.31
N ASN A 346 11.38 19.43 -0.08
CA ASN A 346 11.97 18.41 0.80
C ASN A 346 12.81 17.37 0.04
N THR A 347 13.17 17.64 -1.22
CA THR A 347 13.95 16.76 -2.08
C THR A 347 15.20 17.48 -2.54
N SER A 348 16.35 16.79 -2.41
CA SER A 348 17.63 17.28 -2.90
C SER A 348 17.73 17.12 -4.43
N GLN A 349 18.38 18.07 -5.10
CA GLN A 349 18.74 18.01 -6.52
C GLN A 349 19.99 17.14 -6.76
N VAL A 350 20.69 16.76 -5.70
CA VAL A 350 22.02 16.11 -5.79
C VAL A 350 21.89 14.60 -5.95
N GLU A 351 22.67 14.02 -6.87
CA GLU A 351 22.92 12.58 -6.91
C GLU A 351 23.87 12.19 -5.77
N VAL A 352 23.30 11.66 -4.69
CA VAL A 352 23.99 11.50 -3.39
C VAL A 352 25.27 10.64 -3.47
N GLU A 353 25.30 9.60 -4.32
CA GLU A 353 26.45 8.69 -4.43
C GLU A 353 27.45 9.10 -5.52
N ASN A 354 27.03 9.99 -6.42
CA ASN A 354 27.88 10.51 -7.48
C ASN A 354 27.56 11.99 -7.73
N PRO A 355 27.82 12.88 -6.76
CA PRO A 355 27.48 14.29 -6.88
C PRO A 355 28.27 14.97 -7.98
N ASP A 356 27.61 15.86 -8.73
CA ASP A 356 28.27 16.77 -9.63
C ASP A 356 28.87 17.94 -8.83
N GLU A 357 30.19 17.91 -8.60
CA GLU A 357 30.90 18.90 -7.80
C GLU A 357 30.89 20.29 -8.42
N ALA A 358 30.71 20.40 -9.74
CA ALA A 358 30.65 21.68 -10.42
C ALA A 358 29.30 22.37 -10.21
N LEU A 359 28.20 21.59 -10.17
CA LEU A 359 26.86 22.10 -9.92
C LEU A 359 26.56 22.24 -8.42
N PHE A 360 27.11 21.37 -7.58
CA PHE A 360 26.83 21.27 -6.16
C PHE A 360 28.10 21.29 -5.29
N PRO A 361 28.91 22.36 -5.34
CA PRO A 361 30.24 22.37 -4.73
C PRO A 361 30.22 22.20 -3.20
N GLU A 362 29.19 22.67 -2.49
CA GLU A 362 29.10 22.57 -1.03
C GLU A 362 28.57 21.21 -0.53
N PHE A 363 28.07 20.36 -1.42
CA PHE A 363 27.46 19.09 -1.01
C PHE A 363 28.46 18.15 -0.30
N LEU A 364 29.70 18.12 -0.74
CA LEU A 364 30.75 17.29 -0.13
C LEU A 364 31.14 17.73 1.28
N ASP A 365 30.86 19.01 1.62
CA ASP A 365 31.09 19.58 2.95
C ASP A 365 29.93 19.32 3.92
N ALA A 366 28.84 18.72 3.45
CA ALA A 366 27.73 18.33 4.32
C ALA A 366 28.09 17.07 5.13
N PRO A 367 28.20 17.14 6.45
CA PRO A 367 28.45 15.96 7.27
C PRO A 367 27.26 15.02 7.22
N PHE A 368 27.53 13.72 7.17
CA PHE A 368 26.50 12.71 7.13
C PHE A 368 26.82 11.51 8.02
N GLN A 369 25.77 10.83 8.44
CA GLN A 369 25.86 9.49 9.01
C GLN A 369 25.33 8.47 8.01
N GLU A 370 25.87 7.27 8.05
CA GLU A 370 25.48 6.22 7.09
C GLU A 370 25.38 4.86 7.76
N CYS A 371 24.54 4.01 7.17
CA CYS A 371 24.41 2.63 7.63
C CYS A 371 23.96 1.69 6.50
N VAL A 372 24.21 0.40 6.74
CA VAL A 372 23.47 -0.68 6.08
C VAL A 372 22.50 -1.25 7.09
N LEU A 373 21.20 -1.05 6.85
CA LEU A 373 20.12 -1.60 7.64
C LEU A 373 19.80 -3.01 7.17
N ARG A 374 19.80 -3.98 8.10
CA ARG A 374 19.58 -5.41 7.85
C ARG A 374 18.18 -5.85 8.27
N PRO A 375 17.71 -7.01 7.80
CA PRO A 375 16.47 -7.59 8.29
C PRO A 375 16.48 -7.73 9.83
N GLY A 376 15.35 -7.35 10.46
CA GLY A 376 15.22 -7.38 11.92
C GLY A 376 15.78 -6.15 12.64
N GLU A 377 16.43 -5.23 11.93
CA GLU A 377 16.93 -3.98 12.50
C GLU A 377 15.93 -2.83 12.28
N VAL A 378 15.86 -1.91 13.23
CA VAL A 378 15.03 -0.71 13.16
C VAL A 378 15.91 0.53 13.21
N LEU A 379 15.77 1.41 12.22
CA LEU A 379 16.47 2.70 12.21
C LEU A 379 15.54 3.81 12.70
N PHE A 380 15.95 4.50 13.73
CA PHE A 380 15.32 5.77 14.12
C PHE A 380 15.91 6.90 13.29
N ILE A 381 15.05 7.58 12.54
CA ILE A 381 15.38 8.79 11.77
C ILE A 381 14.72 9.96 12.50
N PRO A 382 15.50 10.89 13.09
CA PRO A 382 14.93 12.02 13.80
C PRO A 382 14.15 12.95 12.87
N VAL A 383 13.22 13.72 13.45
CA VAL A 383 12.39 14.69 12.74
C VAL A 383 13.24 15.64 11.88
N GLN A 384 12.76 15.92 10.67
CA GLN A 384 13.40 16.82 9.69
C GLN A 384 14.77 16.36 9.16
N HIS A 385 15.29 15.19 9.54
CA HIS A 385 16.53 14.69 8.95
C HIS A 385 16.32 14.33 7.48
N TRP A 386 17.24 14.81 6.66
CA TRP A 386 17.33 14.40 5.27
C TRP A 386 17.85 12.97 5.21
N HIS A 387 17.26 12.17 4.36
CA HIS A 387 17.66 10.77 4.22
C HIS A 387 17.67 10.34 2.76
N TYR A 388 18.73 9.64 2.40
CA TYR A 388 18.87 8.93 1.14
C TYR A 388 18.80 7.44 1.42
N VAL A 389 17.98 6.73 0.65
CA VAL A 389 17.79 5.28 0.81
C VAL A 389 17.98 4.58 -0.52
N ARG A 390 18.91 3.63 -0.56
CA ARG A 390 19.10 2.73 -1.68
C ARG A 390 18.92 1.28 -1.24
N ALA A 391 18.01 0.55 -1.90
CA ALA A 391 17.88 -0.88 -1.69
C ALA A 391 19.12 -1.59 -2.28
N LEU A 392 19.78 -2.40 -1.48
CA LEU A 392 20.90 -3.26 -1.91
C LEU A 392 20.38 -4.59 -2.44
N GLU A 393 19.21 -4.99 -1.97
CA GLU A 393 18.54 -6.24 -2.27
C GLU A 393 17.04 -5.98 -2.38
N LEU A 394 16.28 -6.96 -2.89
CA LEU A 394 14.83 -6.92 -2.79
C LEU A 394 14.45 -6.73 -1.32
N SER A 395 13.71 -5.68 -1.02
CA SER A 395 13.38 -5.37 0.36
C SER A 395 11.90 -5.06 0.54
N PHE A 396 11.35 -5.56 1.64
CA PHE A 396 10.10 -5.10 2.20
C PHE A 396 10.41 -4.39 3.51
N SER A 397 10.11 -3.09 3.59
CA SER A 397 10.34 -2.29 4.78
C SER A 397 9.04 -1.68 5.28
N VAL A 398 8.96 -1.51 6.58
CA VAL A 398 7.86 -0.86 7.27
C VAL A 398 8.39 0.41 7.91
N SER A 399 7.70 1.53 7.73
CA SER A 399 8.00 2.76 8.45
C SER A 399 6.83 3.17 9.34
N PHE A 400 7.15 3.60 10.54
CA PHE A 400 6.23 4.13 11.53
C PHE A 400 6.50 5.63 11.64
N TRP A 401 5.51 6.45 11.29
CA TRP A 401 5.61 7.90 11.37
C TRP A 401 4.77 8.39 12.53
N TRP A 402 5.41 9.06 13.47
CA TRP A 402 4.83 9.54 14.70
C TRP A 402 5.45 10.87 15.13
N LEU A 403 4.73 11.69 15.92
CA LEU A 403 5.13 13.03 16.37
C LEU A 403 5.29 13.09 17.88
#